data_d7ad902cd4f21b86fa462a967f4fecdf
#
_entry.id   d7ad902cd4f21b86fa462a967f4fecdf
#
_cell.length_a   1.000
_cell.length_b   1.000
_cell.length_c   1.000
_cell.angle_alpha   90.00
_cell.angle_beta   90.00
_cell.angle_gamma   90.00
#
_symmetry.space_group_name_H-M   'P 1'
#
loop_
_entity.id
_entity.type
_entity.pdbx_description
1 polymer ?
#
loop_
_entity_poly.entity_id
_entity_poly.type
_entity_poly.pdbx_seq_one_letter_code
_entity_poly.pdbx_strand_id
1 'polypeptide(L)'
;MSNITISNKAQLGQEPSLFKSRWDTTPVGPFGKRDLGGAGSPNDTVILPLTSDGSYNFDVDWGDGNRDNITGYDQSEVTHQYSNTGIYEIRIKGDITGWQFNDTVDDDKILDISEWGPLRFTTGNSSIFRGCRSLDVTATDTLVLPANAFFMFNGTYSINRLYASNWDTSACTNMASISLPQNFNEDVGNWDVSNVTDLGAVFHFCTGFNNAGSSSITGWDVSNVTNMSSLFYKTLFNHPIGVWNVSNVTSMASMFYGFTSDPSPFNQDLSSWDVSNVTNMNNMFAYGSFNNSSITGWNTSSVTSMDNMFGSNTGFNQPIGSWDVSNATSFNEVFYSSPFKPMSFNQDVSSWNVSGATYFMSMFRSCTGFNQPIGNWTTTSIFNASSMLRGCSGFDQDLSNWNVSSLRYAWNFMTDCTLSTTNYDRILSGWSPQSVQNGVSISFGNSQYSTATGAAYRSTLVSKGWTITDGGSV
;
A
#
# COMPACT_ATOMS: atom_id res chain seq x y z
N MET A 1 13.41 -32.59 54.29
CA MET A 1 14.31 -31.43 54.31
C MET A 1 14.35 -30.88 52.92
N SER A 2 13.61 -29.85 52.70
CA SER A 2 13.44 -29.20 51.40
C SER A 2 14.47 -28.09 51.24
N ASN A 3 15.33 -28.23 50.26
CA ASN A 3 16.26 -27.16 49.87
C ASN A 3 15.53 -26.12 49.03
N ILE A 4 15.22 -24.99 49.65
CA ILE A 4 14.81 -23.76 48.94
C ILE A 4 16.12 -23.08 48.52
N THR A 5 16.44 -23.14 47.25
CA THR A 5 17.50 -22.33 46.66
C THR A 5 16.92 -20.97 46.26
N ILE A 6 17.11 -19.98 47.10
CA ILE A 6 16.82 -18.58 46.81
C ILE A 6 17.96 -18.07 45.91
N SER A 7 17.67 -17.92 44.64
CA SER A 7 18.56 -17.24 43.68
C SER A 7 18.32 -15.73 43.77
N ASN A 8 18.92 -15.10 44.78
CA ASN A 8 19.11 -13.64 44.77
C ASN A 8 20.35 -13.31 43.92
N LYS A 9 20.17 -13.17 42.60
CA LYS A 9 21.04 -12.30 41.81
C LYS A 9 20.63 -10.86 42.12
N ALA A 10 21.39 -10.23 43.02
CA ALA A 10 21.38 -8.79 43.20
C ALA A 10 21.58 -8.14 41.79
N GLN A 11 20.59 -7.43 41.30
CA GLN A 11 20.77 -6.46 40.21
C GLN A 11 21.72 -5.37 40.78
N LEU A 12 22.98 -5.48 40.43
CA LEU A 12 23.94 -4.39 40.60
C LEU A 12 23.43 -3.23 39.73
N GLY A 13 23.11 -2.12 40.38
CA GLY A 13 22.73 -0.80 39.92
C GLY A 13 22.84 -0.51 38.44
N GLN A 14 21.79 -0.82 37.67
CA GLN A 14 21.55 -0.07 36.44
C GLN A 14 21.12 1.33 36.87
N GLU A 15 21.87 2.35 36.41
CA GLU A 15 21.37 3.74 36.46
C GLU A 15 19.95 3.74 35.95
N PRO A 16 19.01 4.44 36.60
CA PRO A 16 17.64 4.49 36.14
C PRO A 16 17.63 5.03 34.70
N SER A 17 16.91 4.34 33.82
CA SER A 17 16.78 4.72 32.40
C SER A 17 16.28 6.15 32.28
N LEU A 18 16.91 6.93 31.40
CA LEU A 18 16.57 8.33 31.15
C LEU A 18 15.93 8.43 29.76
N PHE A 19 14.91 9.27 29.62
CA PHE A 19 14.55 9.79 28.30
C PHE A 19 15.46 10.97 28.00
N LYS A 20 16.14 10.94 26.84
CA LYS A 20 17.04 12.02 26.43
C LYS A 20 16.66 12.53 25.05
N SER A 21 16.51 13.86 24.97
CA SER A 21 16.17 14.55 23.73
C SER A 21 16.92 15.87 23.60
N ARG A 22 17.21 16.31 22.38
CA ARG A 22 17.81 17.63 22.10
C ARG A 22 16.81 18.53 21.42
N TRP A 23 16.81 19.78 21.80
CA TRP A 23 15.86 20.80 21.36
C TRP A 23 16.59 22.07 20.94
N ASP A 24 16.17 22.62 19.80
CA ASP A 24 16.68 23.88 19.26
C ASP A 24 15.69 25.03 19.55
N THR A 25 16.12 25.96 20.37
CA THR A 25 15.37 27.19 20.70
C THR A 25 15.85 28.39 19.90
N THR A 26 16.69 28.22 18.86
CA THR A 26 17.13 29.30 18.00
C THR A 26 16.01 29.77 17.04
N PRO A 27 16.01 31.08 16.63
CA PRO A 27 14.92 31.60 15.77
C PRO A 27 14.82 30.98 14.36
N VAL A 28 15.86 30.33 13.89
CA VAL A 28 15.92 29.73 12.53
C VAL A 28 16.60 28.38 12.62
N GLY A 29 15.83 27.31 12.66
CA GLY A 29 16.35 25.96 12.49
C GLY A 29 16.92 25.74 11.08
N PRO A 30 17.76 24.70 10.86
CA PRO A 30 18.44 24.43 9.58
C PRO A 30 17.50 24.26 8.39
N PHE A 31 16.20 24.08 8.59
CA PHE A 31 15.19 23.88 7.55
C PHE A 31 14.18 25.03 7.45
N GLY A 32 14.44 26.19 8.09
CA GLY A 32 13.55 27.35 8.09
C GLY A 32 12.19 26.98 8.72
N LYS A 33 11.93 27.45 9.93
CA LYS A 33 10.60 27.26 10.55
C LYS A 33 9.55 27.75 9.56
N ARG A 34 8.72 26.84 9.07
CA ARG A 34 7.51 27.26 8.36
C ARG A 34 6.58 27.87 9.39
N ASP A 35 6.33 29.16 9.22
CA ASP A 35 5.23 29.86 9.87
C ASP A 35 3.91 29.32 9.27
N LEU A 36 3.52 28.11 9.71
CA LEU A 36 2.26 27.46 9.31
C LEU A 36 1.09 27.90 10.18
N GLY A 37 1.23 29.04 10.89
CA GLY A 37 0.14 29.60 11.69
C GLY A 37 -0.21 28.79 12.94
N GLY A 38 0.62 27.82 13.34
CA GLY A 38 0.55 27.17 14.63
C GLY A 38 1.12 28.09 15.72
N ALA A 39 0.45 28.18 16.86
CA ALA A 39 0.91 28.95 18.01
C ALA A 39 2.05 28.20 18.72
N GLY A 40 3.22 28.09 18.11
CA GLY A 40 4.43 27.61 18.78
C GLY A 40 4.80 28.53 19.94
N SER A 41 5.52 28.01 20.95
CA SER A 41 6.04 28.83 22.03
C SER A 41 7.12 29.83 21.53
N PRO A 42 7.43 30.91 22.29
CA PRO A 42 8.54 31.81 21.97
C PRO A 42 9.84 31.03 21.69
N ASN A 43 10.76 31.63 20.91
CA ASN A 43 11.99 30.97 20.49
C ASN A 43 12.86 30.50 21.67
N ASP A 44 12.87 31.22 22.79
CA ASP A 44 13.61 30.89 24.01
C ASP A 44 12.86 29.92 24.96
N THR A 45 11.77 29.31 24.53
CA THR A 45 10.88 28.52 25.37
C THR A 45 10.75 27.10 24.79
N VAL A 46 10.59 26.09 25.61
CA VAL A 46 10.17 24.73 25.25
C VAL A 46 8.94 24.35 26.07
N ILE A 47 7.95 23.78 25.41
CA ILE A 47 6.77 23.14 26.03
C ILE A 47 6.86 21.64 25.80
N LEU A 48 6.86 20.84 26.87
CA LEU A 48 6.78 19.38 26.73
C LEU A 48 5.40 18.98 26.21
N PRO A 49 5.30 18.10 25.18
CA PRO A 49 4.03 17.74 24.54
C PRO A 49 3.27 16.69 25.36
N LEU A 50 2.95 17.03 26.61
CA LEU A 50 2.22 16.15 27.52
C LEU A 50 0.72 16.18 27.21
N THR A 51 0.05 15.03 27.34
CA THR A 51 -1.39 14.90 27.04
C THR A 51 -2.25 14.80 28.30
N SER A 52 -3.49 15.26 28.22
CA SER A 52 -4.41 15.32 29.38
C SER A 52 -4.84 13.94 29.90
N ASP A 53 -4.64 12.88 29.14
CA ASP A 53 -4.91 11.49 29.50
C ASP A 53 -3.67 10.76 30.03
N GLY A 54 -2.54 11.47 30.12
CA GLY A 54 -1.27 10.94 30.62
C GLY A 54 -1.19 10.84 32.14
N SER A 55 -0.16 10.13 32.60
CA SER A 55 0.23 10.03 34.03
C SER A 55 1.71 10.39 34.19
N TYR A 56 2.00 11.25 35.14
CA TYR A 56 3.31 11.88 35.28
C TYR A 56 3.78 11.88 36.73
N ASN A 57 5.03 11.49 36.93
CA ASN A 57 5.79 11.63 38.15
C ASN A 57 7.27 11.55 37.81
N PHE A 58 7.81 12.65 37.26
CA PHE A 58 9.17 12.68 36.79
C PHE A 58 9.91 13.98 37.12
N ASP A 59 11.23 13.87 37.21
CA ASP A 59 12.13 15.00 37.27
C ASP A 59 12.63 15.32 35.86
N VAL A 60 12.61 16.59 35.46
CA VAL A 60 13.19 17.09 34.22
C VAL A 60 14.42 17.95 34.52
N ASP A 61 15.52 17.67 33.82
CA ASP A 61 16.71 18.51 33.73
C ASP A 61 16.68 19.21 32.37
N TRP A 62 16.55 20.53 32.36
CA TRP A 62 16.39 21.33 31.15
C TRP A 62 17.68 21.56 30.35
N GLY A 63 18.84 21.16 30.92
CA GLY A 63 20.14 21.28 30.26
C GLY A 63 20.79 22.66 30.40
N ASP A 64 20.19 23.58 31.13
CA ASP A 64 20.70 24.92 31.46
C ASP A 64 21.07 25.06 32.95
N GLY A 65 20.94 23.96 33.71
CA GLY A 65 21.16 23.90 35.16
C GLY A 65 19.87 23.99 35.98
N ASN A 66 18.73 24.26 35.35
CA ASN A 66 17.43 24.27 36.02
C ASN A 66 16.82 22.85 36.00
N ARG A 67 15.99 22.57 36.99
CA ARG A 67 15.26 21.30 37.14
C ARG A 67 13.90 21.53 37.76
N ASP A 68 12.92 20.75 37.30
CA ASP A 68 11.58 20.77 37.85
C ASP A 68 11.07 19.34 38.07
N ASN A 69 10.05 19.21 38.94
CA ASN A 69 9.31 17.97 39.13
C ASN A 69 7.91 18.12 38.51
N ILE A 70 7.56 17.23 37.60
CA ILE A 70 6.33 17.24 36.85
C ILE A 70 5.40 16.12 37.31
N THR A 71 4.19 16.49 37.76
CA THR A 71 3.15 15.57 38.22
C THR A 71 1.82 15.74 37.49
N GLY A 72 1.72 16.71 36.58
CA GLY A 72 0.53 16.97 35.78
C GLY A 72 0.87 17.59 34.43
N TYR A 73 0.02 17.37 33.43
CA TYR A 73 0.23 17.86 32.06
C TYR A 73 0.05 19.38 31.94
N ASP A 74 -0.69 20.03 32.84
CA ASP A 74 -1.14 21.41 32.81
C ASP A 74 -0.46 22.30 33.86
N GLN A 75 0.55 21.79 34.59
CA GLN A 75 1.31 22.62 35.53
C GLN A 75 2.25 23.58 34.79
N SER A 76 2.57 24.74 35.38
CA SER A 76 3.36 25.80 34.78
C SER A 76 4.74 25.34 34.34
N GLU A 77 5.34 24.42 35.09
CA GLU A 77 6.69 23.90 34.90
C GLU A 77 6.81 22.95 33.67
N VAL A 78 5.70 22.59 33.03
CA VAL A 78 5.72 21.90 31.71
C VAL A 78 6.30 22.81 30.63
N THR A 79 6.28 24.12 30.87
CA THR A 79 6.83 25.17 30.03
C THR A 79 8.10 25.72 30.66
N HIS A 80 9.25 25.65 29.95
CA HIS A 80 10.51 26.19 30.42
C HIS A 80 11.02 27.28 29.49
N GLN A 81 11.37 28.48 30.08
CA GLN A 81 11.97 29.59 29.37
C GLN A 81 13.46 29.67 29.67
N TYR A 82 14.27 29.57 28.63
CA TYR A 82 15.74 29.71 28.70
C TYR A 82 16.17 31.16 28.72
N SER A 83 17.26 31.46 29.43
CA SER A 83 17.85 32.83 29.44
C SER A 83 18.43 33.25 28.09
N ASN A 84 18.81 32.26 27.25
CA ASN A 84 19.33 32.46 25.89
C ASN A 84 18.77 31.40 24.97
N THR A 85 18.65 31.73 23.68
CA THR A 85 18.36 30.71 22.66
C THR A 85 19.57 29.84 22.42
N GLY A 86 19.34 28.55 22.10
CA GLY A 86 20.43 27.59 21.89
C GLY A 86 19.91 26.18 21.66
N ILE A 87 20.82 25.22 21.65
CA ILE A 87 20.50 23.78 21.63
C ILE A 87 20.69 23.24 23.04
N TYR A 88 19.64 22.65 23.57
CA TYR A 88 19.61 22.08 24.92
C TYR A 88 19.32 20.60 24.91
N GLU A 89 20.00 19.82 25.78
CA GLU A 89 19.69 18.42 26.02
C GLU A 89 18.78 18.30 27.23
N ILE A 90 17.54 17.92 27.00
CA ILE A 90 16.54 17.68 28.05
C ILE A 90 16.62 16.21 28.47
N ARG A 91 16.69 16.00 29.80
CA ARG A 91 16.74 14.65 30.41
C ARG A 91 15.57 14.48 31.36
N ILE A 92 14.83 13.39 31.20
CA ILE A 92 13.67 13.06 32.06
C ILE A 92 13.93 11.74 32.76
N LYS A 93 13.66 11.71 34.08
CA LYS A 93 13.79 10.55 34.95
C LYS A 93 12.53 10.38 35.78
N GLY A 94 11.90 9.22 35.69
CA GLY A 94 10.67 8.91 36.42
C GLY A 94 9.57 8.43 35.51
N ASP A 95 8.33 8.47 35.94
CA ASP A 95 7.21 7.95 35.17
C ASP A 95 6.65 9.02 34.24
N ILE A 96 6.68 8.74 32.93
CA ILE A 96 6.13 9.59 31.89
C ILE A 96 5.28 8.78 30.91
N THR A 97 3.97 8.98 30.97
CA THR A 97 2.99 8.36 30.07
C THR A 97 2.14 9.46 29.45
N GLY A 98 1.98 9.48 28.14
CA GLY A 98 1.24 10.56 27.44
C GLY A 98 2.18 11.64 26.89
N TRP A 99 2.68 11.39 25.68
CA TRP A 99 3.54 12.28 24.93
C TRP A 99 3.05 12.32 23.49
N GLN A 100 2.73 13.50 22.95
CA GLN A 100 2.20 13.61 21.60
C GLN A 100 2.37 15.04 21.03
N PHE A 101 3.04 15.17 19.90
CA PHE A 101 3.12 16.43 19.16
C PHE A 101 1.90 16.63 18.23
N ASN A 102 1.65 15.71 17.30
CA ASN A 102 0.52 15.73 16.37
C ASN A 102 0.33 17.06 15.63
N ASP A 103 1.39 17.60 15.02
CA ASP A 103 1.44 18.92 14.36
C ASP A 103 1.07 20.09 15.32
N THR A 104 1.40 19.99 16.61
CA THR A 104 1.12 21.04 17.59
C THR A 104 2.40 21.69 18.12
N VAL A 105 2.34 22.26 19.33
CA VAL A 105 3.43 23.06 19.93
C VAL A 105 4.81 22.39 19.85
N ASP A 106 5.79 23.16 19.41
CA ASP A 106 7.23 22.86 19.48
C ASP A 106 7.73 21.61 18.74
N ASP A 107 6.90 21.04 17.85
CA ASP A 107 7.26 19.89 17.01
C ASP A 107 8.49 20.14 16.11
N ASP A 108 8.69 21.38 15.68
CA ASP A 108 9.87 21.78 14.89
C ASP A 108 11.14 22.01 15.75
N LYS A 109 11.02 22.08 17.09
CA LYS A 109 12.16 22.33 18.00
C LYS A 109 12.90 21.08 18.40
N ILE A 110 12.26 19.91 18.40
CA ILE A 110 12.92 18.66 18.74
C ILE A 110 13.84 18.21 17.59
N LEU A 111 15.14 18.01 17.93
CA LEU A 111 16.17 17.65 16.95
C LEU A 111 16.57 16.18 17.02
N ASP A 112 16.55 15.57 18.21
CA ASP A 112 17.04 14.21 18.40
C ASP A 112 16.41 13.58 19.63
N ILE A 113 16.18 12.27 19.55
CA ILE A 113 15.94 11.40 20.70
C ILE A 113 17.09 10.40 20.74
N SER A 114 17.92 10.47 21.78
CA SER A 114 19.08 9.62 21.94
C SER A 114 18.88 8.45 22.92
N GLU A 115 17.86 8.53 23.77
CA GLU A 115 17.40 7.44 24.64
C GLU A 115 15.89 7.53 24.86
N TRP A 116 15.16 6.43 24.70
CA TRP A 116 13.72 6.33 24.95
C TRP A 116 13.39 6.22 26.45
N GLY A 117 14.20 5.49 27.19
CA GLY A 117 14.11 5.34 28.64
C GLY A 117 12.72 5.02 29.18
N PRO A 118 12.20 5.85 30.11
CA PRO A 118 10.90 5.63 30.75
C PRO A 118 9.70 6.09 29.92
N LEU A 119 9.92 6.69 28.71
CA LEU A 119 8.82 7.21 27.89
C LEU A 119 7.82 6.11 27.52
N ARG A 120 6.56 6.35 27.82
CA ARG A 120 5.42 5.49 27.46
C ARG A 120 4.29 6.35 26.89
N PHE A 121 3.35 5.71 26.22
CA PHE A 121 2.24 6.37 25.55
C PHE A 121 0.90 5.86 26.11
N THR A 122 -0.12 6.72 26.09
CA THR A 122 -1.49 6.30 26.42
C THR A 122 -2.12 5.50 25.27
N THR A 123 -3.18 4.79 25.54
CA THR A 123 -3.91 4.01 24.53
C THR A 123 -4.57 4.89 23.47
N GLY A 124 -4.85 6.17 23.80
CA GLY A 124 -5.45 7.14 22.88
C GLY A 124 -4.44 7.84 21.95
N ASN A 125 -3.14 7.72 22.24
CA ASN A 125 -2.12 8.40 21.44
C ASN A 125 -1.94 7.72 20.07
N SER A 126 -1.97 8.53 19.02
CA SER A 126 -1.55 8.20 17.65
C SER A 126 -0.79 9.42 17.11
N SER A 127 -0.10 9.29 15.97
CA SER A 127 0.59 10.43 15.36
C SER A 127 1.58 11.16 16.32
N ILE A 128 2.27 10.39 17.16
CA ILE A 128 3.01 10.87 18.34
C ILE A 128 4.08 11.92 17.97
N PHE A 129 4.89 11.63 16.95
CA PHE A 129 5.94 12.53 16.46
C PHE A 129 5.55 13.16 15.11
N ARG A 130 4.27 13.15 14.78
CA ARG A 130 3.79 13.76 13.54
C ARG A 130 4.13 15.25 13.52
N GLY A 131 4.73 15.68 12.39
CA GLY A 131 5.12 17.06 12.20
C GLY A 131 6.54 17.40 12.68
N CYS A 132 7.20 16.54 13.47
CA CYS A 132 8.58 16.75 13.97
C CYS A 132 9.61 16.67 12.84
N ARG A 133 9.62 17.67 11.95
CA ARG A 133 10.39 17.66 10.69
C ARG A 133 11.89 17.60 10.87
N SER A 134 12.38 18.19 11.96
CA SER A 134 13.80 18.26 12.29
C SER A 134 14.28 17.08 13.13
N LEU A 135 13.36 16.21 13.59
CA LEU A 135 13.67 15.09 14.46
C LEU A 135 14.50 14.04 13.74
N ASP A 136 15.67 13.70 14.31
CA ASP A 136 16.36 12.42 14.11
C ASP A 136 16.16 11.52 15.33
N VAL A 137 16.43 10.23 15.20
CA VAL A 137 16.35 9.27 16.28
C VAL A 137 17.63 8.47 16.31
N THR A 138 18.48 8.74 17.31
CA THR A 138 19.75 8.04 17.50
C THR A 138 19.69 7.00 18.62
N ALA A 139 18.54 6.90 19.31
CA ALA A 139 18.30 5.95 20.38
C ALA A 139 18.43 4.50 19.89
N THR A 140 19.10 3.67 20.71
CA THR A 140 19.31 2.22 20.45
C THR A 140 18.68 1.35 21.53
N ASP A 141 18.11 1.95 22.57
CA ASP A 141 17.35 1.28 23.61
C ASP A 141 15.92 0.94 23.15
N THR A 142 15.19 0.18 23.95
CA THR A 142 13.87 -0.33 23.60
C THR A 142 12.82 0.77 23.63
N LEU A 143 12.20 1.06 22.48
CA LEU A 143 10.95 1.81 22.43
C LEU A 143 9.77 0.87 22.65
N VAL A 144 8.88 1.20 23.59
CA VAL A 144 7.62 0.50 23.79
C VAL A 144 6.54 1.23 22.96
N LEU A 145 6.02 0.57 21.94
CA LEU A 145 5.00 1.18 21.08
C LEU A 145 3.66 1.28 21.79
N PRO A 146 2.85 2.34 21.47
CA PRO A 146 1.47 2.43 21.94
C PRO A 146 0.58 1.36 21.29
N ALA A 147 -0.59 1.13 21.87
CA ALA A 147 -1.60 0.28 21.24
C ALA A 147 -1.97 0.75 19.82
N ASN A 148 -1.96 2.07 19.60
CA ASN A 148 -2.20 2.69 18.28
C ASN A 148 -0.97 3.51 17.84
N ALA A 149 -0.10 2.92 17.02
CA ALA A 149 1.07 3.57 16.45
C ALA A 149 0.80 4.25 15.08
N PHE A 150 -0.47 4.44 14.71
CA PHE A 150 -0.88 5.05 13.44
C PHE A 150 -0.24 6.43 13.26
N PHE A 151 0.42 6.64 12.10
CA PHE A 151 1.14 7.87 11.74
C PHE A 151 2.18 8.35 12.76
N MET A 152 2.77 7.43 13.54
CA MET A 152 3.66 7.79 14.64
C MET A 152 4.78 8.75 14.25
N PHE A 153 5.44 8.50 13.09
CA PHE A 153 6.54 9.34 12.57
C PHE A 153 6.16 10.09 11.29
N ASN A 154 4.87 10.34 11.04
CA ASN A 154 4.45 11.02 9.82
C ASN A 154 4.97 12.46 9.78
N GLY A 155 5.66 12.81 8.68
CA GLY A 155 6.25 14.14 8.52
C GLY A 155 7.60 14.35 9.22
N THR A 156 8.23 13.29 9.73
CA THR A 156 9.61 13.34 10.24
C THR A 156 10.58 13.09 9.08
N TYR A 157 11.12 14.15 8.48
CA TYR A 157 11.95 14.03 7.28
C TYR A 157 13.45 13.88 7.57
N SER A 158 13.87 14.13 8.82
CA SER A 158 15.28 14.10 9.23
C SER A 158 15.73 12.77 9.79
N ILE A 159 14.84 11.81 10.00
CA ILE A 159 15.22 10.48 10.48
C ILE A 159 16.03 9.76 9.39
N ASN A 160 17.35 9.65 9.62
CA ASN A 160 18.25 8.96 8.70
C ASN A 160 18.33 7.47 8.98
N ARG A 161 18.23 7.07 10.24
CA ARG A 161 18.25 5.69 10.68
C ARG A 161 17.36 5.51 11.89
N LEU A 162 16.65 4.39 11.94
CA LEU A 162 15.75 4.06 13.04
C LEU A 162 16.06 2.64 13.48
N TYR A 163 16.54 2.48 14.73
CA TYR A 163 16.89 1.18 15.31
C TYR A 163 15.63 0.53 15.90
N ALA A 164 14.89 -0.18 15.06
CA ALA A 164 13.60 -0.73 15.43
C ALA A 164 13.59 -2.23 15.71
N SER A 165 14.73 -2.91 15.57
CA SER A 165 14.81 -4.36 15.73
C SER A 165 14.49 -4.87 17.16
N ASN A 166 14.61 -3.99 18.16
CA ASN A 166 14.35 -4.30 19.57
C ASN A 166 13.13 -3.57 20.15
N TRP A 167 12.26 -3.01 19.30
CA TRP A 167 11.03 -2.38 19.79
C TRP A 167 10.11 -3.40 20.47
N ASP A 168 9.46 -2.99 21.55
CA ASP A 168 8.38 -3.76 22.17
C ASP A 168 7.06 -3.36 21.49
N THR A 169 6.55 -4.26 20.68
CA THR A 169 5.32 -4.09 19.90
C THR A 169 4.14 -4.87 20.47
N SER A 170 4.33 -5.57 21.59
CA SER A 170 3.38 -6.53 22.16
C SER A 170 2.00 -5.94 22.51
N ALA A 171 1.96 -4.64 22.84
CA ALA A 171 0.70 -3.94 23.12
C ALA A 171 0.02 -3.38 21.85
N CYS A 172 0.69 -3.45 20.70
CA CYS A 172 0.23 -2.77 19.49
C CYS A 172 -0.94 -3.49 18.83
N THR A 173 -2.00 -2.76 18.50
CA THR A 173 -3.16 -3.26 17.76
C THR A 173 -3.29 -2.63 16.37
N ASN A 174 -2.67 -1.46 16.16
CA ASN A 174 -2.64 -0.74 14.90
C ASN A 174 -1.24 -0.17 14.64
N MET A 175 -0.59 -0.66 13.59
CA MET A 175 0.72 -0.17 13.12
C MET A 175 0.61 0.55 11.77
N ALA A 176 -0.61 0.78 11.27
CA ALA A 176 -0.79 1.32 9.92
C ALA A 176 -0.06 2.66 9.74
N SER A 177 0.63 2.76 8.62
CA SER A 177 1.33 3.99 8.22
C SER A 177 2.26 4.57 9.29
N ILE A 178 2.93 3.72 10.07
CA ILE A 178 3.88 4.16 11.12
C ILE A 178 4.94 5.13 10.61
N SER A 179 5.14 5.17 9.28
CA SER A 179 6.00 6.11 8.55
C SER A 179 7.50 5.94 8.87
N LEU A 180 7.98 4.73 8.67
CA LEU A 180 9.40 4.42 8.76
C LEU A 180 10.22 5.15 7.67
N PRO A 181 11.49 5.49 7.90
CA PRO A 181 12.30 6.22 6.93
C PRO A 181 12.52 5.42 5.63
N GLN A 182 12.70 6.12 4.51
CA GLN A 182 12.83 5.50 3.18
C GLN A 182 13.95 4.45 3.11
N ASN A 183 15.02 4.64 3.82
CA ASN A 183 16.18 3.73 3.88
C ASN A 183 16.07 2.67 4.99
N PHE A 184 14.90 2.54 5.64
CA PHE A 184 14.69 1.55 6.68
C PHE A 184 14.89 0.13 6.14
N ASN A 185 15.77 -0.64 6.81
CA ASN A 185 16.02 -2.05 6.49
C ASN A 185 16.59 -2.80 7.72
N GLU A 186 15.90 -2.74 8.85
CA GLU A 186 16.26 -3.50 10.04
C GLU A 186 15.59 -4.89 10.03
N ASP A 187 16.14 -5.86 10.79
CA ASP A 187 15.47 -7.13 11.06
C ASP A 187 14.36 -6.91 12.11
N VAL A 188 13.12 -7.08 11.70
CA VAL A 188 11.93 -6.88 12.55
C VAL A 188 11.25 -8.19 12.95
N GLY A 189 11.94 -9.32 12.80
CA GLY A 189 11.39 -10.63 13.15
C GLY A 189 11.02 -10.78 14.64
N ASN A 190 11.60 -9.96 15.51
CA ASN A 190 11.27 -9.94 16.95
C ASN A 190 10.00 -9.13 17.29
N TRP A 191 9.40 -8.42 16.33
CA TRP A 191 8.16 -7.73 16.60
C TRP A 191 7.03 -8.73 16.89
N ASP A 192 6.36 -8.55 18.01
CA ASP A 192 5.13 -9.25 18.32
C ASP A 192 3.97 -8.51 17.65
N VAL A 193 3.42 -9.11 16.59
CA VAL A 193 2.29 -8.57 15.84
C VAL A 193 1.00 -9.35 16.10
N SER A 194 1.00 -10.26 17.08
CA SER A 194 -0.12 -11.16 17.35
C SER A 194 -1.42 -10.43 17.74
N ASN A 195 -1.30 -9.21 18.28
CA ASN A 195 -2.44 -8.36 18.61
C ASN A 195 -2.81 -7.35 17.50
N VAL A 196 -2.00 -7.29 16.43
CA VAL A 196 -2.18 -6.26 15.39
C VAL A 196 -3.31 -6.65 14.43
N THR A 197 -4.22 -5.72 14.20
CA THR A 197 -5.33 -5.87 13.25
C THR A 197 -5.07 -5.10 11.94
N ASP A 198 -4.23 -4.09 11.97
CA ASP A 198 -3.91 -3.26 10.80
C ASP A 198 -2.39 -3.08 10.63
N LEU A 199 -1.85 -3.71 9.58
CA LEU A 199 -0.45 -3.58 9.11
C LEU A 199 -0.35 -2.72 7.83
N GLY A 200 -1.41 -2.00 7.48
CA GLY A 200 -1.43 -1.21 6.24
C GLY A 200 -0.28 -0.21 6.16
N ALA A 201 0.47 -0.24 5.07
CA ALA A 201 1.54 0.71 4.77
C ALA A 201 2.68 0.81 5.84
N VAL A 202 2.93 -0.27 6.61
CA VAL A 202 4.03 -0.27 7.62
C VAL A 202 5.38 0.01 6.97
N PHE A 203 5.71 -0.67 5.86
CA PHE A 203 6.98 -0.48 5.14
C PHE A 203 6.81 0.31 3.83
N HIS A 204 5.75 1.10 3.74
CA HIS A 204 5.43 1.88 2.55
C HIS A 204 6.57 2.87 2.21
N PHE A 205 7.09 2.79 0.98
CA PHE A 205 8.27 3.55 0.52
C PHE A 205 9.59 3.27 1.24
N CYS A 206 9.70 2.23 2.06
CA CYS A 206 11.00 1.76 2.55
C CYS A 206 11.73 1.02 1.40
N THR A 207 12.27 1.79 0.44
CA THR A 207 12.72 1.26 -0.86
C THR A 207 13.86 0.25 -0.76
N GLY A 208 14.62 0.24 0.34
CA GLY A 208 15.66 -0.75 0.63
C GLY A 208 15.19 -1.92 1.48
N PHE A 209 13.92 -1.93 1.94
CA PHE A 209 13.48 -2.92 2.92
C PHE A 209 13.43 -4.34 2.35
N ASN A 210 14.23 -5.21 2.95
CA ASN A 210 14.23 -6.65 2.76
C ASN A 210 14.55 -7.35 4.10
N ASN A 211 14.01 -6.84 5.21
CA ASN A 211 14.20 -7.37 6.57
C ASN A 211 15.68 -7.67 6.90
N ALA A 212 16.57 -6.76 6.54
CA ALA A 212 18.04 -6.92 6.64
C ALA A 212 18.59 -8.22 6.00
N GLY A 213 17.84 -8.82 5.06
CA GLY A 213 18.17 -10.10 4.45
C GLY A 213 17.79 -11.33 5.30
N SER A 214 17.12 -11.13 6.43
CA SER A 214 16.68 -12.19 7.37
C SER A 214 15.28 -12.69 7.02
N SER A 215 15.07 -14.00 7.13
CA SER A 215 13.73 -14.61 7.00
C SER A 215 12.93 -14.63 8.32
N SER A 216 13.42 -14.03 9.38
CA SER A 216 12.79 -14.02 10.72
C SER A 216 11.34 -13.54 10.73
N ILE A 217 10.98 -12.61 9.82
CA ILE A 217 9.62 -12.10 9.64
C ILE A 217 8.59 -13.21 9.32
N THR A 218 9.05 -14.38 8.87
CA THR A 218 8.17 -15.54 8.67
C THR A 218 7.52 -16.05 9.95
N GLY A 219 8.13 -15.73 11.10
CA GLY A 219 7.61 -16.06 12.43
C GLY A 219 6.48 -15.17 12.95
N TRP A 220 6.10 -14.14 12.22
CA TRP A 220 5.00 -13.26 12.64
C TRP A 220 3.67 -14.01 12.70
N ASP A 221 2.96 -13.88 13.82
CA ASP A 221 1.55 -14.29 13.91
C ASP A 221 0.64 -13.14 13.41
N VAL A 222 0.20 -13.28 12.16
CA VAL A 222 -0.68 -12.30 11.51
C VAL A 222 -2.15 -12.72 11.53
N SER A 223 -2.51 -13.72 12.34
CA SER A 223 -3.85 -14.31 12.33
C SER A 223 -4.99 -13.35 12.70
N ASN A 224 -4.68 -12.24 13.40
CA ASN A 224 -5.62 -11.19 13.72
C ASN A 224 -5.67 -10.04 12.70
N VAL A 225 -4.78 -10.05 11.69
CA VAL A 225 -4.67 -8.94 10.74
C VAL A 225 -5.82 -8.98 9.73
N THR A 226 -6.47 -7.83 9.56
CA THR A 226 -7.56 -7.63 8.59
C THR A 226 -7.15 -6.77 7.40
N ASN A 227 -6.12 -5.93 7.56
CA ASN A 227 -5.62 -5.04 6.52
C ASN A 227 -4.10 -5.17 6.33
N MET A 228 -3.68 -5.55 5.11
CA MET A 228 -2.28 -5.61 4.67
C MET A 228 -2.03 -4.70 3.46
N SER A 229 -2.91 -3.72 3.21
CA SER A 229 -2.78 -2.83 2.06
C SER A 229 -1.44 -2.08 2.09
N SER A 230 -0.72 -2.09 0.98
CA SER A 230 0.57 -1.39 0.83
C SER A 230 1.66 -1.80 1.83
N LEU A 231 1.56 -2.97 2.50
CA LEU A 231 2.50 -3.40 3.54
C LEU A 231 3.95 -3.35 3.04
N PHE A 232 4.20 -3.89 1.84
CA PHE A 232 5.52 -3.90 1.18
C PHE A 232 5.54 -3.06 -0.10
N TYR A 233 4.77 -1.96 -0.12
CA TYR A 233 4.68 -1.08 -1.27
C TYR A 233 6.04 -0.44 -1.58
N LYS A 234 6.55 -0.72 -2.80
CA LYS A 234 7.84 -0.19 -3.29
C LYS A 234 9.05 -0.56 -2.40
N THR A 235 9.11 -1.81 -1.96
CA THR A 235 10.23 -2.39 -1.21
C THR A 235 10.97 -3.44 -2.04
N LEU A 236 12.11 -3.90 -1.53
CA LEU A 236 12.86 -5.05 -2.07
C LEU A 236 12.49 -6.38 -1.39
N PHE A 237 11.38 -6.41 -0.67
CA PHE A 237 10.96 -7.57 0.12
C PHE A 237 10.71 -8.80 -0.75
N ASN A 238 11.39 -9.94 -0.42
CA ASN A 238 11.22 -11.22 -1.10
C ASN A 238 11.49 -12.43 -0.18
N HIS A 239 10.91 -12.44 1.03
CA HIS A 239 11.03 -13.58 1.94
C HIS A 239 9.79 -14.49 1.91
N PRO A 240 9.94 -15.80 2.27
CA PRO A 240 8.88 -16.81 2.16
C PRO A 240 7.83 -16.64 3.29
N ILE A 241 6.83 -15.83 3.05
CA ILE A 241 5.71 -15.56 3.98
C ILE A 241 4.48 -16.44 3.73
N GLY A 242 4.61 -17.50 2.94
CA GLY A 242 3.51 -18.44 2.67
C GLY A 242 2.94 -19.11 3.92
N VAL A 243 3.69 -19.18 5.01
CA VAL A 243 3.25 -19.74 6.31
C VAL A 243 2.32 -18.82 7.10
N TRP A 244 2.17 -17.57 6.71
CA TRP A 244 1.28 -16.63 7.39
C TRP A 244 -0.18 -17.06 7.29
N ASN A 245 -0.91 -17.02 8.41
CA ASN A 245 -2.36 -17.20 8.42
C ASN A 245 -3.05 -15.88 8.05
N VAL A 246 -3.46 -15.76 6.79
CA VAL A 246 -4.11 -14.55 6.24
C VAL A 246 -5.63 -14.67 6.16
N SER A 247 -6.22 -15.68 6.78
CA SER A 247 -7.66 -16.00 6.63
C SER A 247 -8.60 -14.88 7.10
N ASN A 248 -8.14 -13.96 7.94
CA ASN A 248 -8.92 -12.79 8.38
C ASN A 248 -8.70 -11.53 7.52
N VAL A 249 -7.77 -11.58 6.55
CA VAL A 249 -7.43 -10.40 5.75
C VAL A 249 -8.53 -10.10 4.74
N THR A 250 -8.99 -8.85 4.74
CA THR A 250 -10.01 -8.34 3.80
C THR A 250 -9.43 -7.46 2.70
N SER A 251 -8.25 -6.85 2.91
CA SER A 251 -7.59 -6.02 1.91
C SER A 251 -6.09 -6.32 1.81
N MET A 252 -5.66 -6.60 0.57
CA MET A 252 -4.26 -6.75 0.16
C MET A 252 -3.89 -5.74 -0.95
N ALA A 253 -4.63 -4.64 -1.05
CA ALA A 253 -4.42 -3.65 -2.10
C ALA A 253 -2.98 -3.13 -2.10
N SER A 254 -2.31 -3.16 -3.26
CA SER A 254 -0.95 -2.65 -3.45
C SER A 254 0.12 -3.31 -2.57
N MET A 255 -0.14 -4.50 -1.99
CA MET A 255 0.75 -5.11 -0.97
C MET A 255 2.18 -5.27 -1.48
N PHE A 256 2.37 -5.66 -2.75
CA PHE A 256 3.68 -5.86 -3.38
C PHE A 256 3.88 -4.96 -4.61
N TYR A 257 3.27 -3.79 -4.61
CA TYR A 257 3.39 -2.83 -5.71
C TYR A 257 4.84 -2.35 -5.86
N GLY A 258 5.39 -2.43 -7.07
CA GLY A 258 6.75 -1.98 -7.39
C GLY A 258 6.81 -0.61 -8.09
N PHE A 259 7.93 -0.34 -8.76
CA PHE A 259 8.12 0.80 -9.67
C PHE A 259 8.38 0.33 -11.10
N THR A 260 8.13 1.19 -12.07
CA THR A 260 8.51 0.93 -13.47
C THR A 260 10.03 0.78 -13.64
N SER A 261 10.80 1.57 -12.88
CA SER A 261 12.28 1.54 -12.90
C SER A 261 12.89 0.47 -12.00
N ASP A 262 12.14 0.06 -10.96
CA ASP A 262 12.60 -0.89 -9.95
C ASP A 262 11.39 -1.78 -9.55
N PRO A 263 11.12 -2.84 -10.31
CA PRO A 263 9.99 -3.72 -10.05
C PRO A 263 10.12 -4.44 -8.71
N SER A 264 8.99 -4.63 -8.01
CA SER A 264 8.98 -5.48 -6.81
C SER A 264 9.53 -6.88 -7.14
N PRO A 265 10.53 -7.38 -6.40
CA PRO A 265 11.14 -8.67 -6.64
C PRO A 265 10.32 -9.83 -6.08
N PHE A 266 9.23 -9.55 -5.36
CA PHE A 266 8.45 -10.57 -4.64
C PHE A 266 7.93 -11.65 -5.59
N ASN A 267 8.32 -12.91 -5.33
CA ASN A 267 7.91 -14.09 -6.12
C ASN A 267 7.91 -15.39 -5.28
N GLN A 268 7.46 -15.31 -4.04
CA GLN A 268 7.43 -16.46 -3.13
C GLN A 268 6.15 -17.29 -3.26
N ASP A 269 6.20 -18.51 -2.74
CA ASP A 269 5.05 -19.43 -2.69
C ASP A 269 3.99 -18.90 -1.71
N LEU A 270 2.75 -18.77 -2.19
CA LEU A 270 1.57 -18.31 -1.45
C LEU A 270 0.44 -19.37 -1.47
N SER A 271 0.76 -20.64 -1.77
CA SER A 271 -0.24 -21.71 -1.92
C SER A 271 -1.04 -22.01 -0.65
N SER A 272 -0.47 -21.71 0.53
CA SER A 272 -1.13 -21.91 1.83
C SER A 272 -2.01 -20.73 2.26
N TRP A 273 -2.03 -19.62 1.49
CA TRP A 273 -2.86 -18.48 1.84
C TRP A 273 -4.34 -18.75 1.59
N ASP A 274 -5.16 -18.64 2.64
CA ASP A 274 -6.62 -18.59 2.51
C ASP A 274 -7.03 -17.11 2.28
N VAL A 275 -7.33 -16.80 1.01
CA VAL A 275 -7.75 -15.47 0.58
C VAL A 275 -9.28 -15.34 0.45
N SER A 276 -10.05 -16.30 0.98
CA SER A 276 -11.49 -16.37 0.79
C SER A 276 -12.26 -15.18 1.37
N ASN A 277 -11.68 -14.43 2.31
CA ASN A 277 -12.24 -13.21 2.87
C ASN A 277 -11.73 -11.93 2.21
N VAL A 278 -10.76 -12.03 1.29
CA VAL A 278 -10.20 -10.83 0.64
C VAL A 278 -11.20 -10.25 -0.36
N THR A 279 -11.54 -8.99 -0.19
CA THR A 279 -12.44 -8.24 -1.08
C THR A 279 -11.70 -7.28 -2.00
N ASN A 280 -10.51 -6.84 -1.62
CA ASN A 280 -9.74 -5.85 -2.37
C ASN A 280 -8.31 -6.34 -2.67
N MET A 281 -8.03 -6.59 -3.95
CA MET A 281 -6.72 -6.96 -4.49
C MET A 281 -6.16 -5.94 -5.51
N ASN A 282 -6.68 -4.71 -5.51
CA ASN A 282 -6.23 -3.68 -6.45
C ASN A 282 -4.71 -3.50 -6.39
N ASN A 283 -4.06 -3.48 -7.55
CA ASN A 283 -2.61 -3.24 -7.68
C ASN A 283 -1.70 -4.24 -6.93
N MET A 284 -2.19 -5.38 -6.41
CA MET A 284 -1.45 -6.21 -5.46
C MET A 284 -0.04 -6.59 -5.94
N PHE A 285 0.12 -6.96 -7.21
CA PHE A 285 1.39 -7.35 -7.83
C PHE A 285 1.79 -6.42 -8.99
N ALA A 286 1.19 -5.24 -9.07
CA ALA A 286 1.48 -4.29 -10.15
C ALA A 286 2.94 -3.82 -10.10
N TYR A 287 3.53 -3.63 -11.29
CA TYR A 287 4.93 -3.24 -11.42
C TYR A 287 5.89 -4.18 -10.69
N GLY A 288 5.56 -5.49 -10.67
CA GLY A 288 6.33 -6.52 -9.99
C GLY A 288 6.92 -7.56 -10.94
N SER A 289 7.55 -8.56 -10.33
CA SER A 289 8.13 -9.73 -11.00
C SER A 289 7.40 -11.03 -10.62
N PHE A 290 6.24 -10.94 -9.95
CA PHE A 290 5.51 -12.08 -9.47
C PHE A 290 4.99 -12.94 -10.64
N ASN A 291 5.40 -14.21 -10.68
CA ASN A 291 4.94 -15.21 -11.67
C ASN A 291 4.92 -16.61 -11.06
N ASN A 292 4.47 -16.74 -9.82
CA ASN A 292 4.41 -18.00 -9.11
C ASN A 292 3.03 -18.67 -9.30
N SER A 293 3.02 -19.97 -9.61
CA SER A 293 1.78 -20.74 -9.81
C SER A 293 0.98 -20.99 -8.53
N SER A 294 1.53 -20.68 -7.38
CA SER A 294 0.91 -20.89 -6.06
C SER A 294 -0.46 -20.23 -5.89
N ILE A 295 -0.76 -19.19 -6.67
CA ILE A 295 -2.03 -18.47 -6.59
C ILE A 295 -3.16 -19.07 -7.42
N THR A 296 -2.87 -20.08 -8.25
CA THR A 296 -3.87 -20.67 -9.17
C THR A 296 -5.04 -21.32 -8.45
N GLY A 297 -4.82 -21.80 -7.22
CA GLY A 297 -5.84 -22.43 -6.37
C GLY A 297 -6.57 -21.48 -5.41
N TRP A 298 -6.34 -20.19 -5.49
CA TRP A 298 -6.98 -19.24 -4.59
C TRP A 298 -8.51 -19.22 -4.74
N ASN A 299 -9.23 -19.15 -3.61
CA ASN A 299 -10.66 -18.87 -3.58
C ASN A 299 -10.87 -17.35 -3.65
N THR A 300 -11.22 -16.86 -4.82
CA THR A 300 -11.40 -15.41 -5.07
C THR A 300 -12.87 -14.97 -5.06
N SER A 301 -13.77 -15.82 -4.57
CA SER A 301 -15.22 -15.58 -4.64
C SER A 301 -15.69 -14.31 -3.87
N SER A 302 -14.92 -13.83 -2.90
CA SER A 302 -15.23 -12.57 -2.19
C SER A 302 -14.66 -11.31 -2.85
N VAL A 303 -13.81 -11.46 -3.88
CA VAL A 303 -13.11 -10.31 -4.48
C VAL A 303 -14.08 -9.45 -5.27
N THR A 304 -14.20 -8.19 -4.88
CA THR A 304 -15.01 -7.18 -5.55
C THR A 304 -14.19 -6.19 -6.36
N SER A 305 -12.88 -6.08 -6.07
CA SER A 305 -11.98 -5.13 -6.73
C SER A 305 -10.61 -5.76 -6.97
N MET A 306 -10.18 -5.80 -8.24
CA MET A 306 -8.88 -6.32 -8.69
C MET A 306 -8.24 -5.44 -9.78
N ASP A 307 -8.63 -4.17 -9.85
CA ASP A 307 -8.10 -3.23 -10.86
C ASP A 307 -6.56 -3.19 -10.78
N ASN A 308 -5.93 -3.28 -11.94
CA ASN A 308 -4.47 -3.20 -12.11
C ASN A 308 -3.69 -4.27 -11.30
N MET A 309 -4.31 -5.40 -10.92
CA MET A 309 -3.70 -6.39 -10.02
C MET A 309 -2.34 -6.89 -10.50
N PHE A 310 -2.18 -7.11 -11.79
CA PHE A 310 -0.93 -7.51 -12.45
C PHE A 310 -0.42 -6.44 -13.44
N GLY A 311 -0.91 -5.21 -13.33
CA GLY A 311 -0.53 -4.13 -14.27
C GLY A 311 0.98 -3.94 -14.31
N SER A 312 1.56 -3.91 -15.52
CA SER A 312 3.01 -3.80 -15.74
C SER A 312 3.87 -4.90 -15.07
N ASN A 313 3.25 -6.00 -14.61
CA ASN A 313 3.95 -7.22 -14.24
C ASN A 313 4.17 -8.09 -15.50
N THR A 314 5.12 -7.69 -16.31
CA THR A 314 5.27 -8.16 -17.70
C THR A 314 5.54 -9.67 -17.86
N GLY A 315 6.04 -10.32 -16.80
CA GLY A 315 6.31 -11.75 -16.77
C GLY A 315 5.14 -12.63 -16.35
N PHE A 316 4.06 -12.04 -15.80
CA PHE A 316 2.97 -12.83 -15.27
C PHE A 316 2.21 -13.58 -16.38
N ASN A 317 2.16 -14.91 -16.25
CA ASN A 317 1.45 -15.80 -17.19
C ASN A 317 0.99 -17.11 -16.52
N GLN A 318 0.35 -17.04 -15.34
CA GLN A 318 -0.13 -18.22 -14.63
C GLN A 318 -1.60 -18.52 -14.95
N PRO A 319 -2.02 -19.82 -14.96
CA PRO A 319 -3.36 -20.24 -15.32
C PRO A 319 -4.36 -19.97 -14.18
N ILE A 320 -4.95 -18.78 -14.20
CA ILE A 320 -5.93 -18.30 -13.20
C ILE A 320 -7.38 -18.38 -13.70
N GLY A 321 -7.65 -19.17 -14.73
CA GLY A 321 -9.00 -19.35 -15.28
C GLY A 321 -10.00 -19.96 -14.29
N SER A 322 -9.54 -20.66 -13.25
CA SER A 322 -10.39 -21.22 -12.18
C SER A 322 -10.87 -20.21 -11.15
N TRP A 323 -10.37 -18.97 -11.18
CA TRP A 323 -10.78 -17.95 -10.22
C TRP A 323 -12.27 -17.61 -10.39
N ASP A 324 -12.98 -17.53 -9.28
CA ASP A 324 -14.33 -16.97 -9.25
C ASP A 324 -14.24 -15.43 -9.17
N VAL A 325 -14.59 -14.77 -10.26
CA VAL A 325 -14.57 -13.33 -10.39
C VAL A 325 -15.99 -12.73 -10.48
N SER A 326 -17.00 -13.51 -10.11
CA SER A 326 -18.42 -13.14 -10.30
C SER A 326 -18.85 -11.93 -9.49
N ASN A 327 -18.18 -11.62 -8.40
CA ASN A 327 -18.41 -10.44 -7.57
C ASN A 327 -17.60 -9.19 -8.00
N ALA A 328 -16.66 -9.34 -8.94
CA ALA A 328 -15.88 -8.20 -9.42
C ALA A 328 -16.72 -7.33 -10.39
N THR A 329 -16.73 -6.02 -10.12
CA THR A 329 -17.48 -5.04 -10.94
C THR A 329 -16.59 -4.28 -11.93
N SER A 330 -15.27 -4.37 -11.75
CA SER A 330 -14.26 -3.71 -12.59
C SER A 330 -13.05 -4.63 -12.81
N PHE A 331 -12.55 -4.60 -14.04
CA PHE A 331 -11.33 -5.26 -14.51
C PHE A 331 -10.37 -4.28 -15.18
N ASN A 332 -10.40 -3.00 -14.77
CA ASN A 332 -9.54 -2.00 -15.40
C ASN A 332 -8.06 -2.39 -15.18
N GLU A 333 -7.31 -2.39 -16.29
CA GLU A 333 -5.85 -2.53 -16.27
C GLU A 333 -5.31 -3.84 -15.63
N VAL A 334 -6.14 -4.86 -15.38
CA VAL A 334 -5.72 -6.09 -14.66
C VAL A 334 -4.43 -6.68 -15.24
N PHE A 335 -4.30 -6.72 -16.58
CA PHE A 335 -3.10 -7.18 -17.28
C PHE A 335 -2.51 -6.06 -18.17
N TYR A 336 -2.71 -4.80 -17.78
CA TYR A 336 -2.19 -3.66 -18.51
C TYR A 336 -0.66 -3.66 -18.57
N SER A 337 -0.10 -3.30 -19.73
CA SER A 337 1.29 -2.87 -19.82
C SER A 337 1.48 -1.77 -20.86
N SER A 338 2.67 -1.18 -20.86
CA SER A 338 3.04 -0.21 -21.88
C SER A 338 3.46 -0.91 -23.18
N PRO A 339 3.32 -0.26 -24.35
CA PRO A 339 3.79 -0.82 -25.62
C PRO A 339 5.30 -1.12 -25.65
N PHE A 340 6.09 -0.43 -24.81
CA PHE A 340 7.54 -0.61 -24.72
C PHE A 340 7.96 -1.81 -23.85
N LYS A 341 7.06 -2.32 -23.04
CA LYS A 341 7.26 -3.50 -22.19
C LYS A 341 5.97 -4.34 -22.24
N PRO A 342 5.74 -5.10 -23.32
CA PRO A 342 4.50 -5.86 -23.47
C PRO A 342 4.34 -6.92 -22.39
N MET A 343 3.08 -7.22 -22.06
CA MET A 343 2.68 -8.25 -21.11
C MET A 343 2.74 -9.63 -21.76
N SER A 344 3.21 -10.64 -21.02
CA SER A 344 3.27 -12.03 -21.49
C SER A 344 1.98 -12.80 -21.30
N PHE A 345 0.96 -12.23 -20.67
CA PHE A 345 -0.27 -12.93 -20.30
C PHE A 345 -1.03 -13.45 -21.53
N ASN A 346 -1.22 -14.77 -21.58
CA ASN A 346 -2.01 -15.49 -22.59
C ASN A 346 -2.65 -16.75 -22.02
N GLN A 347 -3.19 -16.69 -20.79
CA GLN A 347 -3.89 -17.82 -20.19
C GLN A 347 -5.38 -17.75 -20.46
N ASP A 348 -6.02 -18.93 -20.52
CA ASP A 348 -7.44 -19.06 -20.74
C ASP A 348 -8.24 -18.52 -19.53
N VAL A 349 -9.03 -17.49 -19.77
CA VAL A 349 -9.96 -16.86 -18.82
C VAL A 349 -11.41 -16.88 -19.36
N SER A 350 -11.69 -17.76 -20.32
CA SER A 350 -13.01 -17.89 -20.95
C SER A 350 -14.10 -18.33 -19.96
N SER A 351 -13.73 -19.00 -18.89
CA SER A 351 -14.62 -19.44 -17.80
C SER A 351 -14.99 -18.34 -16.80
N TRP A 352 -14.36 -17.18 -16.86
CA TRP A 352 -14.65 -16.09 -15.94
C TRP A 352 -16.10 -15.59 -16.11
N ASN A 353 -16.86 -15.56 -15.01
CA ASN A 353 -18.17 -14.94 -14.98
C ASN A 353 -18.04 -13.42 -14.77
N VAL A 354 -18.09 -12.68 -15.87
CA VAL A 354 -17.97 -11.20 -15.88
C VAL A 354 -19.31 -10.49 -15.99
N SER A 355 -20.43 -11.20 -15.78
CA SER A 355 -21.78 -10.68 -16.04
C SER A 355 -22.14 -9.44 -15.20
N GLY A 356 -21.56 -9.29 -14.00
CA GLY A 356 -21.70 -8.13 -13.12
C GLY A 356 -20.78 -6.95 -13.43
N ALA A 357 -19.77 -7.17 -14.29
CA ALA A 357 -18.74 -6.17 -14.52
C ALA A 357 -19.16 -5.11 -15.54
N THR A 358 -18.79 -3.87 -15.26
CA THR A 358 -19.10 -2.70 -16.10
C THR A 358 -17.87 -2.07 -16.72
N TYR A 359 -16.70 -2.21 -16.11
CA TYR A 359 -15.47 -1.54 -16.53
C TYR A 359 -14.37 -2.53 -16.90
N PHE A 360 -13.85 -2.42 -18.14
CA PHE A 360 -12.80 -3.26 -18.71
C PHE A 360 -11.70 -2.41 -19.39
N MET A 361 -11.55 -1.15 -18.95
CA MET A 361 -10.59 -0.23 -19.56
C MET A 361 -9.18 -0.79 -19.51
N SER A 362 -8.50 -0.89 -20.66
CA SER A 362 -7.12 -1.35 -20.80
C SER A 362 -6.83 -2.75 -20.21
N MET A 363 -7.84 -3.62 -20.00
CA MET A 363 -7.68 -4.90 -19.27
C MET A 363 -6.54 -5.76 -19.81
N PHE A 364 -6.42 -5.90 -21.13
CA PHE A 364 -5.36 -6.67 -21.81
C PHE A 364 -4.44 -5.78 -22.64
N ARG A 365 -4.41 -4.47 -22.40
CA ARG A 365 -3.63 -3.57 -23.23
C ARG A 365 -2.16 -3.98 -23.27
N SER A 366 -1.61 -4.12 -24.48
CA SER A 366 -0.25 -4.56 -24.79
C SER A 366 0.07 -6.00 -24.37
N CYS A 367 -0.94 -6.87 -24.18
CA CYS A 367 -0.78 -8.32 -24.12
C CYS A 367 -0.62 -8.82 -25.58
N THR A 368 0.56 -8.71 -26.15
CA THR A 368 0.79 -8.94 -27.60
C THR A 368 0.49 -10.37 -28.03
N GLY A 369 0.64 -11.35 -27.13
CA GLY A 369 0.34 -12.77 -27.39
C GLY A 369 -1.06 -13.21 -27.00
N PHE A 370 -1.88 -12.35 -26.40
CA PHE A 370 -3.22 -12.72 -25.92
C PHE A 370 -4.14 -13.07 -27.08
N ASN A 371 -4.64 -14.32 -27.10
CA ASN A 371 -5.56 -14.83 -28.10
C ASN A 371 -6.52 -15.89 -27.52
N GLN A 372 -7.10 -15.64 -26.34
CA GLN A 372 -7.99 -16.57 -25.68
C GLN A 372 -9.46 -16.32 -26.02
N PRO A 373 -10.33 -17.37 -26.02
CA PRO A 373 -11.71 -17.31 -26.54
C PRO A 373 -12.67 -16.64 -25.55
N ILE A 374 -12.55 -15.34 -25.39
CA ILE A 374 -13.41 -14.53 -24.49
C ILE A 374 -14.79 -14.18 -25.12
N GLY A 375 -15.11 -14.73 -26.31
CA GLY A 375 -16.38 -14.47 -26.99
C GLY A 375 -17.62 -14.98 -26.27
N ASN A 376 -17.46 -15.92 -25.32
CA ASN A 376 -18.55 -16.47 -24.52
C ASN A 376 -18.84 -15.69 -23.23
N TRP A 377 -18.12 -14.62 -22.96
CA TRP A 377 -18.38 -13.78 -21.81
C TRP A 377 -19.78 -13.13 -21.90
N THR A 378 -20.51 -13.15 -20.78
CA THR A 378 -21.78 -12.41 -20.67
C THR A 378 -21.47 -10.94 -20.41
N THR A 379 -21.65 -10.09 -21.43
CA THR A 379 -21.25 -8.68 -21.43
C THR A 379 -22.41 -7.69 -21.34
N THR A 380 -23.57 -8.12 -20.82
CA THR A 380 -24.79 -7.29 -20.75
C THR A 380 -24.60 -5.95 -20.01
N SER A 381 -23.69 -5.91 -19.06
CA SER A 381 -23.41 -4.74 -18.23
C SER A 381 -22.20 -3.92 -18.71
N ILE A 382 -21.53 -4.32 -19.80
CA ILE A 382 -20.30 -3.65 -20.25
C ILE A 382 -20.59 -2.19 -20.62
N PHE A 383 -19.93 -1.28 -19.91
CA PHE A 383 -20.10 0.16 -20.10
C PHE A 383 -18.87 0.81 -20.71
N ASN A 384 -17.68 0.41 -20.27
CA ASN A 384 -16.41 0.95 -20.75
C ASN A 384 -15.42 -0.18 -21.10
N ALA A 385 -15.10 -0.29 -22.39
CA ALA A 385 -14.09 -1.20 -22.94
C ALA A 385 -12.94 -0.42 -23.63
N SER A 386 -12.72 0.85 -23.25
CA SER A 386 -11.71 1.69 -23.89
C SER A 386 -10.31 1.04 -23.75
N SER A 387 -9.61 0.92 -24.89
CA SER A 387 -8.27 0.31 -24.98
C SER A 387 -8.17 -1.13 -24.47
N MET A 388 -9.28 -1.86 -24.28
CA MET A 388 -9.31 -3.17 -23.63
C MET A 388 -8.34 -4.17 -24.27
N LEU A 389 -8.31 -4.23 -25.59
CA LEU A 389 -7.45 -5.12 -26.39
C LEU A 389 -6.40 -4.34 -27.21
N ARG A 390 -6.15 -3.06 -26.86
CA ARG A 390 -5.19 -2.26 -27.59
C ARG A 390 -3.80 -2.88 -27.57
N GLY A 391 -3.20 -3.09 -28.75
CA GLY A 391 -1.86 -3.68 -28.86
C GLY A 391 -1.82 -5.20 -28.63
N CYS A 392 -2.97 -5.89 -28.55
CA CYS A 392 -3.05 -7.35 -28.58
C CYS A 392 -2.89 -7.84 -30.03
N SER A 393 -1.69 -7.73 -30.59
CA SER A 393 -1.44 -7.98 -32.01
C SER A 393 -1.71 -9.43 -32.45
N GLY A 394 -1.70 -10.39 -31.50
CA GLY A 394 -2.03 -11.80 -31.75
C GLY A 394 -3.51 -12.13 -31.63
N PHE A 395 -4.38 -11.18 -31.21
CA PHE A 395 -5.78 -11.45 -30.95
C PHE A 395 -6.60 -11.57 -32.23
N ASP A 396 -7.21 -12.74 -32.47
CA ASP A 396 -8.12 -13.02 -33.57
C ASP A 396 -9.25 -13.97 -33.13
N GLN A 397 -10.08 -13.52 -32.17
CA GLN A 397 -11.23 -14.28 -31.67
C GLN A 397 -12.56 -13.65 -32.06
N ASP A 398 -13.57 -14.51 -32.17
CA ASP A 398 -14.95 -14.12 -32.46
C ASP A 398 -15.62 -13.54 -31.21
N LEU A 399 -16.01 -12.27 -31.23
CA LEU A 399 -16.76 -11.58 -30.18
C LEU A 399 -18.23 -11.30 -30.57
N SER A 400 -18.76 -11.96 -31.58
CA SER A 400 -20.10 -11.73 -32.10
C SER A 400 -21.20 -11.93 -31.06
N ASN A 401 -20.99 -12.80 -30.07
CA ASN A 401 -21.93 -13.08 -28.99
C ASN A 401 -21.96 -12.02 -27.89
N TRP A 402 -21.04 -11.05 -27.89
CA TRP A 402 -21.06 -10.01 -26.86
C TRP A 402 -22.32 -9.16 -27.00
N ASN A 403 -22.97 -8.90 -25.87
CA ASN A 403 -24.02 -7.89 -25.77
C ASN A 403 -23.38 -6.54 -25.55
N VAL A 404 -23.50 -5.67 -26.56
CA VAL A 404 -22.91 -4.31 -26.57
C VAL A 404 -23.94 -3.22 -26.37
N SER A 405 -25.18 -3.56 -25.97
CA SER A 405 -26.27 -2.60 -25.81
C SER A 405 -26.02 -1.54 -24.72
N SER A 406 -25.22 -1.85 -23.73
CA SER A 406 -24.83 -0.93 -22.63
C SER A 406 -23.52 -0.18 -22.89
N LEU A 407 -22.77 -0.53 -23.95
CA LEU A 407 -21.46 0.01 -24.24
C LEU A 407 -21.54 1.52 -24.59
N ARG A 408 -20.77 2.34 -23.84
CA ARG A 408 -20.68 3.79 -24.02
C ARG A 408 -19.31 4.26 -24.46
N TYR A 409 -18.26 3.62 -23.92
CA TYR A 409 -16.86 4.00 -24.13
C TYR A 409 -16.08 2.81 -24.66
N ALA A 410 -15.49 2.97 -25.86
CA ALA A 410 -14.73 1.92 -26.55
C ALA A 410 -13.52 2.50 -27.32
N TRP A 411 -13.01 3.67 -26.92
CA TRP A 411 -11.91 4.33 -27.64
C TRP A 411 -10.70 3.40 -27.70
N ASN A 412 -10.11 3.30 -28.89
CA ASN A 412 -8.94 2.46 -29.10
C ASN A 412 -9.14 0.98 -28.70
N PHE A 413 -10.37 0.46 -28.72
CA PHE A 413 -10.71 -0.88 -28.25
C PHE A 413 -9.71 -1.96 -28.72
N MET A 414 -9.43 -1.99 -30.04
CA MET A 414 -8.48 -2.89 -30.68
C MET A 414 -7.43 -2.14 -31.54
N THR A 415 -7.10 -0.90 -31.19
CA THR A 415 -6.03 -0.19 -31.91
C THR A 415 -4.74 -1.03 -31.86
N ASP A 416 -4.00 -1.09 -32.96
CA ASP A 416 -2.81 -1.92 -33.16
C ASP A 416 -3.09 -3.44 -33.16
N CYS A 417 -4.32 -3.88 -33.44
CA CYS A 417 -4.74 -5.26 -33.67
C CYS A 417 -5.18 -5.45 -35.14
N THR A 418 -5.26 -6.73 -35.58
CA THR A 418 -5.79 -7.09 -36.90
C THR A 418 -6.52 -8.40 -36.78
N LEU A 419 -7.85 -8.36 -36.82
CA LEU A 419 -8.71 -9.55 -36.92
C LEU A 419 -8.69 -10.08 -38.34
N SER A 420 -8.87 -11.39 -38.48
CA SER A 420 -9.26 -11.97 -39.79
C SER A 420 -10.59 -11.36 -40.27
N THR A 421 -10.75 -11.22 -41.57
CA THR A 421 -12.01 -10.74 -42.18
C THR A 421 -13.20 -11.55 -41.70
N THR A 422 -13.05 -12.87 -41.55
CA THR A 422 -14.07 -13.77 -41.04
C THR A 422 -14.54 -13.40 -39.63
N ASN A 423 -13.62 -13.19 -38.70
CA ASN A 423 -13.97 -12.85 -37.31
C ASN A 423 -14.49 -11.42 -37.21
N TYR A 424 -13.96 -10.49 -38.02
CA TYR A 424 -14.46 -9.13 -38.01
C TYR A 424 -15.90 -9.04 -38.61
N ASP A 425 -16.18 -9.73 -39.70
CA ASP A 425 -17.54 -9.82 -40.27
C ASP A 425 -18.54 -10.44 -39.28
N ARG A 426 -18.14 -11.49 -38.54
CA ARG A 426 -18.95 -12.09 -37.47
C ARG A 426 -19.27 -11.09 -36.37
N ILE A 427 -18.29 -10.34 -35.89
CA ILE A 427 -18.49 -9.32 -34.88
C ILE A 427 -19.48 -8.26 -35.35
N LEU A 428 -19.30 -7.72 -36.58
CA LEU A 428 -20.20 -6.75 -37.17
C LEU A 428 -21.62 -7.31 -37.30
N SER A 429 -21.75 -8.57 -37.75
CA SER A 429 -23.02 -9.29 -37.88
C SER A 429 -23.72 -9.46 -36.52
N GLY A 430 -23.01 -9.85 -35.48
CA GLY A 430 -23.58 -10.09 -34.14
C GLY A 430 -23.98 -8.80 -33.42
N TRP A 431 -23.24 -7.72 -33.64
CA TRP A 431 -23.48 -6.45 -32.94
C TRP A 431 -24.51 -5.55 -33.67
N SER A 432 -24.55 -5.59 -35.00
CA SER A 432 -25.43 -4.71 -35.78
C SER A 432 -26.93 -4.81 -35.48
N PRO A 433 -27.52 -5.99 -35.13
CA PRO A 433 -28.95 -6.07 -34.80
C PRO A 433 -29.29 -5.54 -33.39
N GLN A 434 -28.32 -5.38 -32.52
CA GLN A 434 -28.55 -4.97 -31.13
C GLN A 434 -29.03 -3.51 -31.02
N SER A 435 -29.71 -3.19 -29.92
CA SER A 435 -30.09 -1.83 -29.53
C SER A 435 -28.93 -1.10 -28.92
N VAL A 436 -27.96 -0.66 -29.70
CA VAL A 436 -26.72 -0.05 -29.24
C VAL A 436 -26.89 1.43 -28.87
N GLN A 437 -26.00 1.92 -28.01
CA GLN A 437 -25.96 3.34 -27.64
C GLN A 437 -25.45 4.21 -28.81
N ASN A 438 -26.00 5.43 -28.94
CA ASN A 438 -25.51 6.41 -29.90
C ASN A 438 -24.22 7.09 -29.43
N GLY A 439 -23.37 7.51 -30.37
CA GLY A 439 -22.16 8.29 -30.08
C GLY A 439 -20.97 7.44 -29.60
N VAL A 440 -21.00 6.12 -29.73
CA VAL A 440 -19.87 5.25 -29.43
C VAL A 440 -18.78 5.41 -30.49
N SER A 441 -17.56 5.73 -30.05
CA SER A 441 -16.35 5.70 -30.89
C SER A 441 -15.57 4.43 -30.58
N ILE A 442 -15.25 3.62 -31.60
CA ILE A 442 -14.56 2.35 -31.47
C ILE A 442 -13.52 2.17 -32.57
N SER A 443 -12.39 1.53 -32.23
CA SER A 443 -11.37 1.14 -33.22
C SER A 443 -11.19 -0.39 -33.22
N PHE A 444 -11.19 -0.95 -34.43
CA PHE A 444 -10.83 -2.35 -34.71
C PHE A 444 -9.43 -2.46 -35.36
N GLY A 445 -8.60 -1.43 -35.19
CA GLY A 445 -7.22 -1.41 -35.72
C GLY A 445 -7.15 -1.47 -37.24
N ASN A 446 -6.43 -2.45 -37.75
CA ASN A 446 -6.25 -2.67 -39.18
C ASN A 446 -7.18 -3.77 -39.74
N SER A 447 -8.19 -4.21 -38.98
CA SER A 447 -9.15 -5.26 -39.39
C SER A 447 -9.97 -4.81 -40.58
N GLN A 448 -10.07 -5.68 -41.60
CA GLN A 448 -10.79 -5.41 -42.81
C GLN A 448 -12.09 -6.25 -42.88
N TYR A 449 -13.19 -5.64 -43.34
CA TYR A 449 -14.47 -6.31 -43.53
C TYR A 449 -14.70 -6.67 -45.01
N SER A 450 -15.49 -7.72 -45.26
CA SER A 450 -15.84 -8.08 -46.63
C SER A 450 -16.86 -7.13 -47.26
N THR A 451 -16.69 -6.81 -48.56
CA THR A 451 -17.65 -6.02 -49.31
C THR A 451 -18.98 -6.74 -49.46
N ALA A 452 -18.98 -8.07 -49.47
CA ALA A 452 -20.19 -8.89 -49.70
C ALA A 452 -21.15 -8.92 -48.49
N THR A 453 -20.60 -8.98 -47.25
CA THR A 453 -21.39 -9.17 -46.04
C THR A 453 -21.09 -8.15 -44.97
N GLY A 454 -19.83 -7.92 -44.65
CA GLY A 454 -19.39 -7.02 -43.56
C GLY A 454 -19.79 -5.57 -43.75
N ALA A 455 -19.75 -5.08 -44.99
CA ALA A 455 -20.10 -3.69 -45.34
C ALA A 455 -21.51 -3.28 -44.89
N ALA A 456 -22.51 -4.17 -45.07
CA ALA A 456 -23.88 -3.88 -44.68
C ALA A 456 -24.05 -3.77 -43.15
N TYR A 457 -23.44 -4.68 -42.42
CA TYR A 457 -23.48 -4.70 -40.93
C TYR A 457 -22.76 -3.49 -40.32
N ARG A 458 -21.58 -3.15 -40.85
CA ARG A 458 -20.85 -1.94 -40.49
C ARG A 458 -21.67 -0.66 -40.72
N SER A 459 -22.27 -0.54 -41.88
CA SER A 459 -23.14 0.59 -42.21
C SER A 459 -24.34 0.71 -41.25
N THR A 460 -24.90 -0.41 -40.82
CA THR A 460 -25.97 -0.45 -39.83
C THR A 460 -25.50 0.13 -38.46
N LEU A 461 -24.34 -0.24 -37.96
CA LEU A 461 -23.79 0.33 -36.71
C LEU A 461 -23.52 1.84 -36.86
N VAL A 462 -22.94 2.27 -38.00
CA VAL A 462 -22.70 3.69 -38.28
C VAL A 462 -24.03 4.46 -38.34
N SER A 463 -25.10 3.91 -38.97
CA SER A 463 -26.44 4.54 -39.00
C SER A 463 -27.06 4.66 -37.59
N LYS A 464 -26.66 3.81 -36.63
CA LYS A 464 -27.03 3.89 -35.22
C LYS A 464 -26.17 4.89 -34.43
N GLY A 465 -25.28 5.64 -35.10
CA GLY A 465 -24.47 6.70 -34.51
C GLY A 465 -23.10 6.29 -34.02
N TRP A 466 -22.58 5.10 -34.41
CA TRP A 466 -21.21 4.70 -34.09
C TRP A 466 -20.20 5.35 -35.04
N THR A 467 -19.04 5.71 -34.49
CA THR A 467 -17.86 6.08 -35.27
C THR A 467 -16.87 4.90 -35.21
N ILE A 468 -16.68 4.24 -36.35
CA ILE A 468 -15.83 3.01 -36.44
C ILE A 468 -14.59 3.34 -37.25
N THR A 469 -13.41 3.10 -36.62
CA THR A 469 -12.09 3.13 -37.25
C THR A 469 -11.61 1.71 -37.49
N ASP A 470 -11.28 1.36 -38.73
CA ASP A 470 -10.84 0.03 -39.15
C ASP A 470 -9.96 0.09 -40.40
N GLY A 471 -9.53 -1.07 -40.96
CA GLY A 471 -8.74 -1.20 -42.17
C GLY A 471 -9.51 -1.04 -43.48
N GLY A 472 -10.84 -0.77 -43.45
CA GLY A 472 -11.67 -0.65 -44.64
C GLY A 472 -12.17 -1.99 -45.18
N SER A 473 -12.63 -1.99 -46.44
CA SER A 473 -13.18 -3.21 -47.09
C SER A 473 -12.14 -3.94 -47.94
N VAL A 474 -12.34 -5.26 -48.06
CA VAL A 474 -11.62 -6.16 -48.98
C VAL A 474 -12.59 -6.83 -49.94
#